data_4b867f0f4aeff5ccccbe03b1956680af
#
_entry.id   4b867f0f4aeff5ccccbe03b1956680af
#
_cell.length_a   1.000
_cell.length_b   1.000
_cell.length_c   1.000
_cell.angle_alpha   90.00
_cell.angle_beta   90.00
_cell.angle_gamma   90.00
#
_symmetry.space_group_name_H-M   'P 1'
#
loop_
_entity.id
_entity.type
_entity.pdbx_description
1 polymer ?
#
loop_
_entity_poly.entity_id
_entity_poly.type
_entity_poly.pdbx_seq_one_letter_code
_entity_poly.pdbx_strand_id
1 'polypeptide(L)'
;TALVEHLRKLFSDARNVQVVGCEFRNFAVTKFPFKVVSNIPYCITSDIVKILIFESLGNFLGGSIVLQFEPTQKLFSRKLYNPYTVFYHTFFDLKLVYEVGPESFLPPPTVKSALLNIKRKHLFFDFKIKAKYLAFISCLLEKPDLSVKTALKSIFRKSQVRTISEKFGLNLNAQIVCLSPSQWLNCFLEMLEVVPEKFHPS
;
A
#
# COMPACT_ATOMS: atom_id res chain seq x y z
N THR A 1 4.47 28.94 -12.12
CA THR A 1 3.27 28.82 -12.98
C THR A 1 2.19 29.76 -12.46
N ALA A 2 1.28 30.21 -13.33
CA ALA A 2 0.17 31.12 -12.96
C ALA A 2 -0.67 30.57 -11.79
N LEU A 3 -0.88 29.25 -11.71
CA LEU A 3 -1.60 28.61 -10.60
C LEU A 3 -0.86 28.79 -9.25
N VAL A 4 0.45 28.64 -9.23
CA VAL A 4 1.25 28.80 -7.99
C VAL A 4 1.18 30.24 -7.50
N GLU A 5 1.27 31.21 -8.40
CA GLU A 5 1.16 32.65 -8.08
C GLU A 5 -0.24 32.98 -7.57
N HIS A 6 -1.28 32.46 -8.21
CA HIS A 6 -2.66 32.62 -7.75
C HIS A 6 -2.86 32.06 -6.33
N LEU A 7 -2.39 30.83 -6.07
CA LEU A 7 -2.49 30.23 -4.75
C LEU A 7 -1.70 30.99 -3.68
N ARG A 8 -0.49 31.47 -4.00
CA ARG A 8 0.30 32.29 -3.08
C ARG A 8 -0.41 33.60 -2.72
N LYS A 9 -1.07 34.23 -3.71
CA LYS A 9 -1.89 35.43 -3.45
C LYS A 9 -3.11 35.11 -2.60
N LEU A 10 -3.80 33.99 -2.90
CA LEU A 10 -5.01 33.58 -2.18
C LEU A 10 -4.72 33.27 -0.71
N PHE A 11 -3.56 32.68 -0.41
CA PHE A 11 -3.17 32.27 0.95
C PHE A 11 -2.12 33.18 1.57
N SER A 12 -1.96 34.45 1.08
CA SER A 12 -0.95 35.38 1.58
C SER A 12 -1.03 35.64 3.09
N ASP A 13 -2.25 35.68 3.65
CA ASP A 13 -2.49 35.98 5.06
C ASP A 13 -2.60 34.71 5.94
N ALA A 14 -2.55 33.52 5.33
CA ALA A 14 -2.68 32.24 6.03
C ALA A 14 -1.31 31.75 6.52
N ARG A 15 -0.95 32.06 7.77
CA ARG A 15 0.34 31.71 8.39
C ARG A 15 0.61 30.19 8.48
N ASN A 16 -0.42 29.38 8.40
CA ASN A 16 -0.36 27.92 8.47
C ASN A 16 -0.35 27.24 7.09
N VAL A 17 -0.28 28.01 6.00
CA VAL A 17 -0.28 27.50 4.63
C VAL A 17 1.05 27.79 3.95
N GLN A 18 1.65 26.77 3.34
CA GLN A 18 2.82 26.89 2.49
C GLN A 18 2.47 26.40 1.08
N VAL A 19 2.60 27.27 0.07
CA VAL A 19 2.40 26.92 -1.33
C VAL A 19 3.73 26.51 -1.97
N VAL A 20 3.85 25.22 -2.29
CA VAL A 20 5.04 24.63 -2.93
C VAL A 20 4.71 24.29 -4.38
N GLY A 21 5.43 24.90 -5.33
CA GLY A 21 5.26 24.63 -6.76
C GLY A 21 6.35 23.69 -7.26
N CYS A 22 6.11 22.38 -7.20
CA CYS A 22 7.01 21.37 -7.72
C CYS A 22 6.26 20.16 -8.26
N GLU A 23 6.96 19.33 -9.03
CA GLU A 23 6.48 17.99 -9.39
C GLU A 23 6.42 17.12 -8.11
N PHE A 24 5.29 16.44 -7.87
CA PHE A 24 5.09 15.68 -6.63
C PHE A 24 6.15 14.58 -6.43
N ARG A 25 6.61 13.94 -7.49
CA ARG A 25 7.66 12.91 -7.42
C ARG A 25 9.00 13.44 -6.90
N ASN A 26 9.23 14.75 -7.02
CA ASN A 26 10.42 15.43 -6.53
C ASN A 26 10.18 16.15 -5.19
N PHE A 27 8.94 16.06 -4.68
CA PHE A 27 8.58 16.70 -3.41
C PHE A 27 9.16 15.92 -2.24
N ALA A 28 10.00 16.56 -1.45
CA ALA A 28 10.50 15.98 -0.21
C ALA A 28 9.37 15.92 0.82
N VAL A 29 8.78 14.75 0.96
CA VAL A 29 7.73 14.51 1.96
C VAL A 29 8.28 14.72 3.36
N THR A 30 7.50 15.38 4.22
CA THR A 30 7.90 15.74 5.60
C THR A 30 8.35 14.52 6.42
N LYS A 31 9.33 14.76 7.32
CA LYS A 31 9.78 13.78 8.32
C LYS A 31 8.85 13.71 9.55
N PHE A 32 7.85 14.56 9.62
CA PHE A 32 6.84 14.56 10.69
C PHE A 32 5.60 13.78 10.27
N PRO A 33 4.79 13.28 11.24
CA PRO A 33 3.51 12.66 10.93
C PRO A 33 2.59 13.60 10.13
N PHE A 34 1.99 13.09 9.04
CA PHE A 34 1.15 13.90 8.15
C PHE A 34 -0.05 13.12 7.62
N LYS A 35 -1.03 13.87 7.12
CA LYS A 35 -2.19 13.37 6.36
C LYS A 35 -2.23 14.02 4.99
N VAL A 36 -2.93 13.37 4.05
CA VAL A 36 -3.07 13.85 2.66
C VAL A 36 -4.54 13.97 2.30
N VAL A 37 -4.89 15.08 1.66
CA VAL A 37 -6.15 15.24 0.91
C VAL A 37 -5.76 15.66 -0.49
N SER A 38 -6.13 14.89 -1.50
CA SER A 38 -5.68 15.14 -2.87
C SER A 38 -6.64 14.60 -3.92
N ASN A 39 -6.76 15.34 -5.01
CA ASN A 39 -7.24 14.84 -6.30
C ASN A 39 -6.00 14.60 -7.17
N ILE A 40 -5.61 13.33 -7.34
CA ILE A 40 -4.33 12.96 -7.97
C ILE A 40 -4.50 12.87 -9.49
N PRO A 41 -3.58 13.47 -10.28
CA PRO A 41 -3.53 13.23 -11.72
C PRO A 41 -3.35 11.74 -12.00
N TYR A 42 -4.20 11.18 -12.88
CA TYR A 42 -4.25 9.72 -13.08
C TYR A 42 -2.95 9.11 -13.60
N CYS A 43 -2.18 9.88 -14.39
CA CYS A 43 -0.91 9.41 -14.98
C CYS A 43 0.21 9.15 -13.94
N ILE A 44 0.10 9.71 -12.72
CA ILE A 44 1.11 9.55 -11.65
C ILE A 44 0.55 8.89 -10.39
N THR A 45 -0.65 8.32 -10.47
CA THR A 45 -1.33 7.71 -9.32
C THR A 45 -0.48 6.66 -8.63
N SER A 46 0.12 5.73 -9.39
CA SER A 46 0.93 4.64 -8.83
C SER A 46 2.16 5.17 -8.09
N ASP A 47 2.81 6.19 -8.63
CA ASP A 47 3.99 6.81 -8.02
C ASP A 47 3.62 7.49 -6.70
N ILE A 48 2.53 8.27 -6.70
CA ILE A 48 2.07 8.98 -5.50
C ILE A 48 1.66 7.98 -4.40
N VAL A 49 0.89 6.96 -4.73
CA VAL A 49 0.47 5.93 -3.76
C VAL A 49 1.70 5.20 -3.20
N LYS A 50 2.70 4.87 -4.03
CA LYS A 50 3.96 4.28 -3.59
C LYS A 50 4.73 5.20 -2.64
N ILE A 51 4.89 6.47 -3.00
CA ILE A 51 5.58 7.47 -2.15
C ILE A 51 4.89 7.60 -0.79
N LEU A 52 3.56 7.74 -0.78
CA LEU A 52 2.80 7.92 0.45
C LEU A 52 2.80 6.66 1.33
N ILE A 53 2.44 5.52 0.77
CA ILE A 53 2.19 4.32 1.56
C ILE A 53 3.47 3.53 1.82
N PHE A 54 4.36 3.40 0.83
CA PHE A 54 5.58 2.61 1.00
C PHE A 54 6.75 3.46 1.49
N GLU A 55 7.10 4.53 0.79
CA GLU A 55 8.30 5.31 1.14
C GLU A 55 8.11 6.07 2.45
N SER A 56 6.93 6.67 2.65
CA SER A 56 6.59 7.46 3.83
C SER A 56 5.86 6.69 4.93
N LEU A 57 5.93 5.34 4.93
CA LEU A 57 5.17 4.46 5.83
C LEU A 57 5.24 4.88 7.31
N GLY A 58 6.39 5.33 7.79
CA GLY A 58 6.58 5.76 9.17
C GLY A 58 5.83 7.04 9.55
N ASN A 59 5.61 7.94 8.60
CA ASN A 59 5.07 9.28 8.83
C ASN A 59 3.68 9.50 8.23
N PHE A 60 3.31 8.77 7.18
CA PHE A 60 1.98 8.87 6.58
C PHE A 60 0.92 8.25 7.48
N LEU A 61 0.04 9.08 8.05
CA LEU A 61 -1.04 8.64 8.94
C LEU A 61 -2.30 8.21 8.18
N GLY A 62 -2.43 8.62 6.92
CA GLY A 62 -3.59 8.38 6.08
C GLY A 62 -4.12 9.64 5.41
N GLY A 63 -5.32 9.55 4.85
CA GLY A 63 -5.94 10.66 4.15
C GLY A 63 -7.08 10.25 3.27
N SER A 64 -7.53 11.19 2.44
CA SER A 64 -8.57 10.96 1.44
C SER A 64 -8.06 11.38 0.07
N ILE A 65 -8.11 10.46 -0.89
CA ILE A 65 -7.52 10.65 -2.21
C ILE A 65 -8.55 10.28 -3.27
N VAL A 66 -8.69 11.15 -4.28
CA VAL A 66 -9.49 10.85 -5.48
C VAL A 66 -8.59 10.21 -6.52
N LEU A 67 -8.99 9.02 -6.99
CA LEU A 67 -8.27 8.16 -7.93
C LEU A 67 -9.21 7.68 -9.03
N GLN A 68 -8.69 7.03 -10.07
CA GLN A 68 -9.52 6.31 -11.04
C GLN A 68 -10.27 5.16 -10.36
N PHE A 69 -11.55 4.98 -10.70
CA PHE A 69 -12.43 4.00 -10.06
C PHE A 69 -11.96 2.56 -10.25
N GLU A 70 -11.73 2.13 -11.51
CA GLU A 70 -11.38 0.73 -11.80
C GLU A 70 -10.08 0.25 -11.14
N PRO A 71 -8.94 0.98 -11.21
CA PRO A 71 -7.74 0.60 -10.48
C PRO A 71 -7.95 0.57 -8.97
N THR A 72 -8.75 1.51 -8.43
CA THR A 72 -9.06 1.55 -7.00
C THR A 72 -9.89 0.35 -6.57
N GLN A 73 -10.88 -0.05 -7.38
CA GLN A 73 -11.71 -1.22 -7.10
C GLN A 73 -10.88 -2.51 -7.01
N LYS A 74 -9.84 -2.65 -7.83
CA LYS A 74 -8.93 -3.81 -7.79
C LYS A 74 -8.20 -3.97 -6.46
N LEU A 75 -8.00 -2.90 -5.70
CA LEU A 75 -7.42 -2.98 -4.35
C LEU A 75 -8.30 -3.79 -3.38
N PHE A 76 -9.61 -3.88 -3.63
CA PHE A 76 -10.56 -4.59 -2.79
C PHE A 76 -10.88 -6.01 -3.25
N SER A 77 -10.08 -6.57 -4.15
CA SER A 77 -10.20 -7.97 -4.57
C SER A 77 -9.96 -8.91 -3.39
N ARG A 78 -10.73 -10.01 -3.32
CA ARG A 78 -10.51 -11.08 -2.33
C ARG A 78 -9.19 -11.83 -2.54
N LYS A 79 -8.66 -11.82 -3.77
CA LYS A 79 -7.39 -12.42 -4.13
C LYS A 79 -6.35 -11.33 -4.37
N LEU A 80 -5.27 -11.35 -3.61
CA LEU A 80 -4.26 -10.31 -3.63
C LEU A 80 -3.08 -10.74 -4.51
N TYR A 81 -3.16 -10.43 -5.80
CA TYR A 81 -2.12 -10.78 -6.79
C TYR A 81 -0.93 -9.82 -6.81
N ASN A 82 -1.10 -8.60 -6.33
CA ASN A 82 -0.08 -7.57 -6.38
C ASN A 82 0.60 -7.40 -5.01
N PRO A 83 1.94 -7.52 -4.93
CA PRO A 83 2.68 -7.39 -3.67
C PRO A 83 2.40 -6.07 -2.94
N TYR A 84 2.29 -4.97 -3.67
CA TYR A 84 1.96 -3.67 -3.07
C TYR A 84 0.55 -3.64 -2.48
N THR A 85 -0.43 -4.32 -3.11
CA THR A 85 -1.78 -4.41 -2.55
C THR A 85 -1.77 -5.17 -1.21
N VAL A 86 -1.04 -6.28 -1.12
CA VAL A 86 -0.83 -6.99 0.16
C VAL A 86 -0.22 -6.05 1.19
N PHE A 87 0.86 -5.36 0.81
CA PHE A 87 1.56 -4.40 1.67
C PHE A 87 0.63 -3.30 2.16
N TYR A 88 -0.17 -2.70 1.27
CA TYR A 88 -1.10 -1.63 1.63
C TYR A 88 -2.13 -2.12 2.64
N HIS A 89 -2.75 -3.26 2.41
CA HIS A 89 -3.72 -3.85 3.33
C HIS A 89 -3.11 -4.33 4.65
N THR A 90 -1.81 -4.60 4.69
CA THR A 90 -1.13 -4.94 5.94
C THR A 90 -1.08 -3.72 6.87
N PHE A 91 -0.68 -2.56 6.35
CA PHE A 91 -0.39 -1.38 7.16
C PHE A 91 -1.50 -0.34 7.22
N PHE A 92 -2.48 -0.43 6.31
CA PHE A 92 -3.57 0.54 6.23
C PHE A 92 -4.94 -0.12 6.14
N ASP A 93 -5.93 0.52 6.76
CA ASP A 93 -7.34 0.31 6.47
C ASP A 93 -7.68 1.17 5.27
N LEU A 94 -8.10 0.53 4.19
CA LEU A 94 -8.54 1.16 2.96
C LEU A 94 -10.07 1.08 2.87
N LYS A 95 -10.71 2.20 2.53
CA LYS A 95 -12.15 2.26 2.34
C LYS A 95 -12.48 3.05 1.08
N LEU A 96 -13.15 2.42 0.13
CA LEU A 96 -13.80 3.12 -0.97
C LEU A 96 -15.05 3.80 -0.38
N VAL A 97 -15.04 5.13 -0.33
CA VAL A 97 -16.08 5.92 0.34
C VAL A 97 -17.17 6.29 -0.64
N TYR A 98 -16.78 6.73 -1.84
CA TYR A 98 -17.70 7.32 -2.79
C TYR A 98 -17.19 7.13 -4.23
N GLU A 99 -18.11 6.85 -5.16
CA GLU A 99 -17.86 6.88 -6.59
C GLU A 99 -18.16 8.30 -7.11
N VAL A 100 -17.24 8.89 -7.86
CA VAL A 100 -17.36 10.24 -8.40
C VAL A 100 -17.52 10.15 -9.91
N GLY A 101 -18.64 10.62 -10.42
CA GLY A 101 -18.91 10.64 -11.86
C GLY A 101 -18.09 11.70 -12.59
N PRO A 102 -17.86 11.51 -13.92
CA PRO A 102 -17.11 12.45 -14.76
C PRO A 102 -17.66 13.88 -14.73
N GLU A 103 -18.97 14.02 -14.61
CA GLU A 103 -19.68 15.31 -14.54
C GLU A 103 -19.28 16.19 -13.36
N SER A 104 -18.62 15.62 -12.36
CA SER A 104 -18.11 16.36 -11.19
C SER A 104 -16.80 17.10 -11.46
N PHE A 105 -16.23 16.98 -12.65
CA PHE A 105 -14.95 17.57 -13.02
C PHE A 105 -15.06 18.52 -14.20
N LEU A 106 -14.15 19.50 -14.25
CA LEU A 106 -14.04 20.44 -15.39
C LEU A 106 -12.58 20.54 -15.85
N PRO A 107 -12.24 20.08 -17.07
CA PRO A 107 -13.07 19.30 -17.99
C PRO A 107 -13.39 17.89 -17.45
N PRO A 108 -14.51 17.28 -17.87
CA PRO A 108 -14.86 15.95 -17.43
C PRO A 108 -13.86 14.90 -17.95
N PRO A 109 -13.37 13.98 -17.12
CA PRO A 109 -12.54 12.86 -17.55
C PRO A 109 -13.38 11.80 -18.30
N THR A 110 -12.71 10.93 -19.04
CA THR A 110 -13.38 9.82 -19.78
C THR A 110 -13.74 8.64 -18.88
N VAL A 111 -13.27 8.63 -17.64
CA VAL A 111 -13.43 7.52 -16.68
C VAL A 111 -13.96 8.01 -15.34
N LYS A 112 -14.66 7.13 -14.63
CA LYS A 112 -15.13 7.40 -13.28
C LYS A 112 -13.97 7.49 -12.30
N SER A 113 -14.19 8.20 -11.22
CA SER A 113 -13.27 8.37 -10.10
C SER A 113 -13.82 7.72 -8.83
N ALA A 114 -12.97 7.52 -7.86
CA ALA A 114 -13.34 7.03 -6.54
C ALA A 114 -12.65 7.84 -5.46
N LEU A 115 -13.37 8.15 -4.40
CA LEU A 115 -12.79 8.67 -3.17
C LEU A 115 -12.33 7.49 -2.29
N LEU A 116 -11.02 7.32 -2.19
CA LEU A 116 -10.38 6.34 -1.32
C LEU A 116 -9.98 7.01 0.00
N ASN A 117 -10.49 6.48 1.11
CA ASN A 117 -9.99 6.83 2.43
C ASN A 117 -8.94 5.81 2.88
N ILE A 118 -7.85 6.31 3.43
CA ILE A 118 -6.69 5.54 3.88
C ILE A 118 -6.43 5.90 5.34
N LYS A 119 -6.32 4.91 6.22
CA LYS A 119 -6.01 5.10 7.64
C LYS A 119 -4.92 4.13 8.06
N ARG A 120 -3.82 4.62 8.62
CA ARG A 120 -2.73 3.76 9.12
C ARG A 120 -3.20 2.94 10.30
N LYS A 121 -2.89 1.64 10.28
CA LYS A 121 -3.11 0.72 11.41
C LYS A 121 -2.03 0.90 12.47
N HIS A 122 -2.40 0.66 13.72
CA HIS A 122 -1.45 0.60 14.81
C HIS A 122 -0.87 -0.82 14.87
N LEU A 123 0.31 -1.00 14.29
CA LEU A 123 1.03 -2.27 14.27
C LEU A 123 2.43 -2.09 14.87
N PHE A 124 2.87 -3.07 15.66
CA PHE A 124 4.27 -3.18 16.06
C PHE A 124 5.07 -3.74 14.88
N PHE A 125 5.75 -2.87 14.17
CA PHE A 125 6.55 -3.21 13.00
C PHE A 125 7.75 -2.27 12.88
N ASP A 126 8.95 -2.83 12.72
CA ASP A 126 10.11 -2.01 12.39
C ASP A 126 10.07 -1.61 10.92
N PHE A 127 9.77 -0.35 10.65
CA PHE A 127 9.67 0.17 9.28
C PHE A 127 10.98 0.12 8.49
N LYS A 128 12.13 -0.13 9.16
CA LYS A 128 13.41 -0.33 8.48
C LYS A 128 13.43 -1.59 7.64
N ILE A 129 12.65 -2.61 8.02
CA ILE A 129 12.56 -3.89 7.29
C ILE A 129 11.42 -3.96 6.28
N LYS A 130 10.75 -2.83 5.96
CA LYS A 130 9.62 -2.79 4.99
C LYS A 130 9.99 -3.32 3.60
N ALA A 131 11.21 -3.05 3.14
CA ALA A 131 11.70 -3.58 1.86
C ALA A 131 11.85 -5.10 1.89
N LYS A 132 12.37 -5.66 2.99
CA LYS A 132 12.47 -7.10 3.21
C LYS A 132 11.08 -7.77 3.23
N TYR A 133 10.08 -7.10 3.84
CA TYR A 133 8.70 -7.58 3.81
C TYR A 133 8.13 -7.58 2.39
N LEU A 134 8.34 -6.51 1.62
CA LEU A 134 7.90 -6.45 0.24
C LEU A 134 8.58 -7.52 -0.63
N ALA A 135 9.89 -7.77 -0.45
CA ALA A 135 10.62 -8.83 -1.14
C ALA A 135 10.06 -10.22 -0.80
N PHE A 136 9.74 -10.48 0.48
CA PHE A 136 9.08 -11.71 0.92
C PHE A 136 7.74 -11.93 0.19
N ILE A 137 6.87 -10.91 0.15
CA ILE A 137 5.59 -10.99 -0.56
C ILE A 137 5.83 -11.25 -2.06
N SER A 138 6.75 -10.50 -2.68
CA SER A 138 7.04 -10.61 -4.10
C SER A 138 7.53 -12.00 -4.48
N CYS A 139 8.43 -12.58 -3.70
CA CYS A 139 8.94 -13.94 -3.89
C CYS A 139 7.81 -14.98 -3.87
N LEU A 140 6.91 -14.91 -2.90
CA LEU A 140 5.80 -15.86 -2.79
C LEU A 140 4.73 -15.66 -3.86
N LEU A 141 4.59 -14.44 -4.40
CA LEU A 141 3.64 -14.09 -5.47
C LEU A 141 4.21 -14.23 -6.89
N GLU A 142 5.47 -14.66 -7.07
CA GLU A 142 6.00 -14.98 -8.40
C GLU A 142 5.13 -16.02 -9.15
N LYS A 143 4.55 -16.95 -8.39
CA LYS A 143 3.64 -17.98 -8.90
C LYS A 143 2.33 -17.94 -8.09
N PRO A 144 1.42 -17.01 -8.40
CA PRO A 144 0.23 -16.72 -7.58
C PRO A 144 -0.78 -17.88 -7.50
N ASP A 145 -0.73 -18.80 -8.45
CA ASP A 145 -1.63 -19.95 -8.50
C ASP A 145 -1.18 -21.12 -7.61
N LEU A 146 0.01 -21.05 -7.04
CA LEU A 146 0.49 -22.09 -6.13
C LEU A 146 -0.37 -22.12 -4.85
N SER A 147 -0.51 -23.35 -4.30
CA SER A 147 -1.07 -23.51 -2.97
C SER A 147 -0.16 -22.88 -1.91
N VAL A 148 -0.74 -22.41 -0.81
CA VAL A 148 0.00 -21.89 0.37
C VAL A 148 1.11 -22.84 0.78
N LYS A 149 0.81 -24.17 0.81
CA LYS A 149 1.79 -25.20 1.14
C LYS A 149 2.99 -25.18 0.20
N THR A 150 2.76 -25.07 -1.10
CA THR A 150 3.82 -25.13 -2.11
C THR A 150 4.63 -23.82 -2.12
N ALA A 151 3.96 -22.68 -2.04
CA ALA A 151 4.61 -21.39 -2.01
C ALA A 151 5.51 -21.24 -0.75
N LEU A 152 5.01 -21.57 0.44
CA LEU A 152 5.80 -21.46 1.67
C LEU A 152 7.03 -22.39 1.71
N LYS A 153 7.03 -23.51 0.98
CA LYS A 153 8.20 -24.40 0.88
C LYS A 153 9.39 -23.79 0.14
N SER A 154 9.21 -22.69 -0.59
CA SER A 154 10.34 -21.98 -1.20
C SER A 154 11.21 -21.26 -0.16
N ILE A 155 10.66 -21.01 1.04
CA ILE A 155 11.34 -20.28 2.12
C ILE A 155 11.51 -21.15 3.37
N PHE A 156 10.50 -21.97 3.69
CA PHE A 156 10.44 -22.74 4.93
C PHE A 156 10.65 -24.24 4.70
N ARG A 157 11.24 -24.93 5.67
CA ARG A 157 11.30 -26.40 5.70
C ARG A 157 9.89 -26.99 5.89
N LYS A 158 9.69 -28.25 5.45
CA LYS A 158 8.40 -28.96 5.54
C LYS A 158 7.80 -28.96 6.97
N SER A 159 8.64 -29.19 7.99
CA SER A 159 8.19 -29.13 9.39
C SER A 159 7.73 -27.74 9.81
N GLN A 160 8.49 -26.70 9.42
CA GLN A 160 8.14 -25.30 9.71
C GLN A 160 6.81 -24.90 9.05
N VAL A 161 6.56 -25.30 7.79
CA VAL A 161 5.28 -25.01 7.10
C VAL A 161 4.10 -25.60 7.88
N ARG A 162 4.24 -26.79 8.47
CA ARG A 162 3.19 -27.38 9.30
C ARG A 162 2.95 -26.55 10.55
N THR A 163 4.00 -26.24 11.31
CA THR A 163 3.90 -25.42 12.52
C THR A 163 3.28 -24.05 12.25
N ILE A 164 3.72 -23.36 11.18
CA ILE A 164 3.19 -22.07 10.75
C ILE A 164 1.70 -22.16 10.42
N SER A 165 1.29 -23.24 9.72
CA SER A 165 -0.11 -23.40 9.36
C SER A 165 -1.02 -23.61 10.57
N GLU A 166 -0.56 -24.37 11.55
CA GLU A 166 -1.28 -24.57 12.82
C GLU A 166 -1.32 -23.27 13.64
N LYS A 167 -0.18 -22.58 13.76
CA LYS A 167 -0.02 -21.33 14.54
C LYS A 167 -0.89 -20.17 14.01
N PHE A 168 -1.02 -20.05 12.68
CA PHE A 168 -1.71 -18.91 12.05
C PHE A 168 -2.99 -19.27 11.33
N GLY A 169 -3.48 -20.49 11.47
CA GLY A 169 -4.73 -20.96 10.87
C GLY A 169 -4.72 -20.92 9.34
N LEU A 170 -3.61 -21.36 8.70
CA LEU A 170 -3.49 -21.29 7.25
C LEU A 170 -4.17 -22.48 6.59
N ASN A 171 -4.99 -22.25 5.57
CA ASN A 171 -5.45 -23.29 4.69
C ASN A 171 -4.37 -23.63 3.66
N LEU A 172 -3.59 -24.67 3.90
CA LEU A 172 -2.46 -25.10 3.07
C LEU A 172 -2.83 -25.46 1.63
N ASN A 173 -4.10 -25.79 1.37
CA ASN A 173 -4.60 -26.15 0.04
C ASN A 173 -5.17 -24.95 -0.73
N ALA A 174 -5.41 -23.82 -0.07
CA ALA A 174 -5.83 -22.58 -0.73
C ALA A 174 -4.68 -22.00 -1.57
N GLN A 175 -5.01 -21.20 -2.58
CA GLN A 175 -4.01 -20.41 -3.32
C GLN A 175 -3.34 -19.38 -2.41
N ILE A 176 -2.06 -19.09 -2.64
CA ILE A 176 -1.26 -18.13 -1.85
C ILE A 176 -1.89 -16.73 -1.85
N VAL A 177 -2.53 -16.33 -2.94
CA VAL A 177 -3.24 -15.04 -3.09
C VAL A 177 -4.46 -14.89 -2.18
N CYS A 178 -4.91 -15.97 -1.54
CA CYS A 178 -6.06 -15.96 -0.63
C CYS A 178 -5.66 -15.70 0.84
N LEU A 179 -4.37 -15.62 1.15
CA LEU A 179 -3.92 -15.27 2.50
C LEU A 179 -4.40 -13.85 2.88
N SER A 180 -4.88 -13.71 4.10
CA SER A 180 -5.21 -12.40 4.65
C SER A 180 -3.94 -11.56 4.89
N PRO A 181 -4.04 -10.22 4.92
CA PRO A 181 -2.89 -9.35 5.21
C PRO A 181 -2.21 -9.66 6.55
N SER A 182 -2.97 -10.07 7.56
CA SER A 182 -2.41 -10.51 8.85
C SER A 182 -1.66 -11.82 8.75
N GLN A 183 -2.14 -12.77 7.96
CA GLN A 183 -1.44 -14.04 7.71
C GLN A 183 -0.13 -13.81 6.95
N TRP A 184 -0.12 -12.92 5.96
CA TRP A 184 1.10 -12.49 5.27
C TRP A 184 2.15 -11.95 6.22
N LEU A 185 1.75 -11.01 7.10
CA LEU A 185 2.66 -10.41 8.08
C LEU A 185 3.18 -11.44 9.07
N ASN A 186 2.31 -12.31 9.59
CA ASN A 186 2.69 -13.37 10.53
C ASN A 186 3.69 -14.36 9.93
N CYS A 187 3.49 -14.78 8.67
CA CYS A 187 4.45 -15.62 7.96
C CYS A 187 5.81 -14.93 7.78
N PHE A 188 5.81 -13.64 7.47
CA PHE A 188 7.05 -12.86 7.36
C PHE A 188 7.79 -12.76 8.70
N LEU A 189 7.09 -12.44 9.77
CA LEU A 189 7.70 -12.35 11.11
C LEU A 189 8.27 -13.70 11.55
N GLU A 190 7.55 -14.79 11.29
CA GLU A 190 8.05 -16.14 11.55
C GLU A 190 9.30 -16.47 10.72
N MET A 191 9.36 -16.02 9.45
CA MET A 191 10.58 -16.18 8.64
C MET A 191 11.79 -15.52 9.30
N LEU A 192 11.63 -14.32 9.85
CA LEU A 192 12.72 -13.62 10.52
C LEU A 192 13.23 -14.37 11.75
N GLU A 193 12.36 -15.13 12.44
CA GLU A 193 12.71 -15.89 13.63
C GLU A 193 13.37 -17.24 13.34
N VAL A 194 12.85 -17.98 12.33
CA VAL A 194 13.19 -19.40 12.16
C VAL A 194 14.01 -19.71 10.91
N VAL A 195 14.18 -18.75 9.99
CA VAL A 195 14.97 -18.92 8.76
C VAL A 195 16.24 -18.09 8.85
N PRO A 196 17.43 -18.67 8.64
CA PRO A 196 18.68 -17.90 8.63
C PRO A 196 18.65 -16.80 7.54
N GLU A 197 19.18 -15.62 7.84
CA GLU A 197 19.10 -14.42 7.00
C GLU A 197 19.59 -14.63 5.56
N LYS A 198 20.63 -15.45 5.37
CA LYS A 198 21.18 -15.78 4.05
C LYS A 198 20.19 -16.48 3.10
N PHE A 199 19.05 -16.96 3.62
CA PHE A 199 17.98 -17.58 2.84
C PHE A 199 16.73 -16.69 2.74
N HIS A 200 16.79 -15.47 3.24
CA HIS A 200 15.68 -14.53 3.09
C HIS A 200 15.61 -14.02 1.64
N PRO A 201 14.43 -13.81 1.07
CA PRO A 201 14.26 -13.14 -0.21
C PRO A 201 14.86 -11.73 -0.18
N SER A 202 15.47 -11.33 -1.29
CA SER A 202 16.13 -10.03 -1.47
C SER A 202 15.44 -9.18 -2.53
#